data_6d4de263990b69a83df5eb42b7a79eb8
#
_entry.id   6d4de263990b69a83df5eb42b7a79eb8
#
_cell.length_a   1.000
_cell.length_b   1.000
_cell.length_c   1.000
_cell.angle_alpha   90.00
_cell.angle_beta   90.00
_cell.angle_gamma   90.00
#
_symmetry.space_group_name_H-M   'P 1'
#
loop_
_entity.id
_entity.type
_entity.pdbx_description
1 polymer ?
#
loop_
_entity_poly.entity_id
_entity_poly.type
_entity_poly.pdbx_seq_one_letter_code
_entity_poly.pdbx_strand_id
1 'polypeptide(L)'
;LASSLGLDLGGGGGSMFTGSNLTELFKSRVMVEKTLLSTVPDADGKPITLAELYIKNNEWRDKWEGKPKLAKLQFLPNVKRTYFTRVHDSILGVMYDNLSKTSLSVAQKDKKIAIISIDVNDNNELFAKQFCENLAKTVSDFYVTTKSKKAKMNMDILVRQTDSIRGELNGAITGVAVANDNTFNLNPALNVRRAPSA
;
A
#
# COMPACT_ATOMS: atom_id res chain seq x y z
N LEU A 1 -10.17 5.38 25.37
CA LEU A 1 -10.18 3.91 25.20
C LEU A 1 -9.75 3.49 23.79
N ALA A 2 -10.32 4.07 22.70
CA ALA A 2 -9.93 3.71 21.33
C ALA A 2 -8.47 4.06 21.00
N SER A 3 -7.97 5.18 21.50
CA SER A 3 -6.57 5.62 21.32
C SER A 3 -5.57 4.75 22.09
N SER A 4 -5.96 4.20 23.24
CA SER A 4 -5.11 3.30 24.04
C SER A 4 -4.97 1.89 23.43
N LEU A 5 -5.86 1.54 22.51
CA LEU A 5 -5.82 0.29 21.75
C LEU A 5 -5.04 0.41 20.43
N GLY A 6 -4.36 1.53 20.19
CA GLY A 6 -3.62 1.74 18.94
C GLY A 6 -4.51 1.88 17.70
N LEU A 7 -5.79 2.04 17.88
CA LEU A 7 -6.76 2.31 16.81
C LEU A 7 -6.67 3.80 16.46
N ASP A 8 -5.80 4.15 15.56
CA ASP A 8 -5.78 5.46 14.90
C ASP A 8 -6.99 5.56 13.96
N LEU A 9 -8.13 5.93 14.55
CA LEU A 9 -9.41 6.14 13.87
C LEU A 9 -9.45 7.49 13.13
N GLY A 10 -8.31 8.00 12.68
CA GLY A 10 -8.27 9.10 11.71
C GLY A 10 -8.35 10.50 12.32
N GLY A 11 -7.92 10.67 13.55
CA GLY A 11 -7.84 11.97 14.20
C GLY A 11 -6.40 12.47 14.33
N GLY A 12 -6.01 13.40 13.49
CA GLY A 12 -4.93 14.35 13.76
C GLY A 12 -3.51 13.86 13.51
N GLY A 13 -2.89 14.40 12.49
CA GLY A 13 -1.45 14.39 12.29
C GLY A 13 -0.99 13.57 11.09
N GLY A 14 -0.88 14.20 9.93
CA GLY A 14 0.05 13.75 8.89
C GLY A 14 -0.27 12.42 8.19
N SER A 15 -1.55 12.12 7.93
CA SER A 15 -1.84 10.99 7.05
C SER A 15 -1.16 11.20 5.69
N MET A 16 -0.43 10.19 5.21
CA MET A 16 0.22 10.18 3.88
C MET A 16 -0.77 10.52 2.75
N PHE A 17 -2.07 10.35 2.99
CA PHE A 17 -3.14 10.51 2.01
C PHE A 17 -3.98 11.78 2.22
N THR A 18 -3.49 12.78 2.93
CA THR A 18 -4.21 14.03 3.17
C THR A 18 -3.37 15.25 2.78
N GLY A 19 -4.04 16.26 2.24
CA GLY A 19 -3.45 17.55 1.90
C GLY A 19 -2.22 17.45 1.00
N SER A 20 -1.18 18.19 1.33
CA SER A 20 0.09 18.25 0.58
C SER A 20 0.80 16.89 0.48
N ASN A 21 0.62 16.00 1.46
CA ASN A 21 1.25 14.68 1.42
C ASN A 21 0.74 13.83 0.24
N LEU A 22 -0.54 13.96 -0.08
CA LEU A 22 -1.12 13.23 -1.20
C LEU A 22 -0.61 13.79 -2.54
N THR A 23 -0.47 15.11 -2.68
CA THR A 23 0.12 15.71 -3.89
C THR A 23 1.57 15.28 -4.07
N GLU A 24 2.36 15.24 -2.99
CA GLU A 24 3.74 14.75 -3.02
C GLU A 24 3.81 13.24 -3.31
N LEU A 25 2.84 12.45 -2.84
CA LEU A 25 2.75 11.03 -3.18
C LEU A 25 2.58 10.83 -4.69
N PHE A 26 1.70 11.60 -5.34
CA PHE A 26 1.51 11.57 -6.80
C PHE A 26 2.81 11.90 -7.56
N LYS A 27 3.58 12.88 -7.07
CA LYS A 27 4.86 13.30 -7.66
C LYS A 27 6.02 12.38 -7.29
N SER A 28 5.83 11.46 -6.35
CA SER A 28 6.92 10.63 -5.84
C SER A 28 7.51 9.74 -6.94
N ARG A 29 8.82 9.59 -6.90
CA ARG A 29 9.55 8.74 -7.84
C ARG A 29 8.98 7.32 -7.92
N VAL A 30 8.58 6.76 -6.78
CA VAL A 30 8.02 5.41 -6.70
C VAL A 30 6.71 5.29 -7.49
N MET A 31 5.81 6.29 -7.38
CA MET A 31 4.53 6.28 -8.10
C MET A 31 4.72 6.52 -9.59
N VAL A 32 5.56 7.49 -9.95
CA VAL A 32 5.87 7.80 -11.36
C VAL A 32 6.54 6.62 -12.06
N GLU A 33 7.58 6.02 -11.46
CA GLU A 33 8.25 4.84 -12.04
C GLU A 33 7.30 3.64 -12.15
N LYS A 34 6.46 3.42 -11.13
CA LYS A 34 5.46 2.35 -11.18
C LYS A 34 4.45 2.59 -12.30
N THR A 35 4.06 3.83 -12.52
CA THR A 35 3.18 4.21 -13.65
C THR A 35 3.86 4.01 -14.99
N LEU A 36 5.12 4.40 -15.14
CA LEU A 36 5.89 4.17 -16.36
C LEU A 36 5.99 2.69 -16.74
N LEU A 37 5.97 1.80 -15.75
CA LEU A 37 5.99 0.34 -15.96
C LEU A 37 4.60 -0.25 -16.21
N SER A 38 3.53 0.53 -16.17
CA SER A 38 2.18 0.07 -16.50
C SER A 38 2.08 -0.29 -17.99
N THR A 39 1.37 -1.37 -18.27
CA THR A 39 1.08 -1.81 -19.63
C THR A 39 -0.15 -1.08 -20.16
N VAL A 40 -0.03 -0.50 -21.33
CA VAL A 40 -1.05 0.28 -22.03
C VAL A 40 -1.12 -0.15 -23.49
N PRO A 41 -2.22 0.05 -24.21
CA PRO A 41 -2.24 -0.10 -25.65
C PRO A 41 -1.48 1.05 -26.34
N ASP A 42 -0.67 0.74 -27.34
CA ASP A 42 -0.11 1.75 -28.25
C ASP A 42 -1.17 2.21 -29.29
N ALA A 43 -0.77 3.02 -30.27
CA ALA A 43 -1.64 3.50 -31.33
C ALA A 43 -2.25 2.38 -32.19
N ASP A 44 -1.58 1.23 -32.27
CA ASP A 44 -2.01 0.04 -33.01
C ASP A 44 -2.78 -0.97 -32.11
N GLY A 45 -3.01 -0.61 -30.84
CA GLY A 45 -3.65 -1.49 -29.86
C GLY A 45 -2.75 -2.58 -29.28
N LYS A 46 -1.45 -2.57 -29.54
CA LYS A 46 -0.51 -3.55 -29.01
C LYS A 46 -0.11 -3.20 -27.59
N PRO A 47 0.06 -4.19 -26.70
CA PRO A 47 0.47 -3.93 -25.32
C PRO A 47 1.93 -3.45 -25.28
N ILE A 48 2.14 -2.27 -24.70
CA ILE A 48 3.44 -1.64 -24.51
C ILE A 48 3.51 -1.05 -23.09
N THR A 49 4.69 -0.89 -22.49
CA THR A 49 4.81 -0.12 -21.27
C THR A 49 4.85 1.37 -21.57
N LEU A 50 4.37 2.19 -20.63
CA LEU A 50 4.47 3.65 -20.77
C LEU A 50 5.94 4.12 -20.90
N ALA A 51 6.89 3.40 -20.27
CA ALA A 51 8.31 3.68 -20.43
C ALA A 51 8.77 3.48 -21.89
N GLU A 52 8.39 2.38 -22.54
CA GLU A 52 8.72 2.15 -23.95
C GLU A 52 8.00 3.15 -24.86
N LEU A 53 6.76 3.51 -24.57
CA LEU A 53 6.05 4.54 -25.30
C LEU A 53 6.75 5.89 -25.19
N TYR A 54 7.25 6.25 -23.99
CA TYR A 54 8.05 7.45 -23.76
C TYR A 54 9.37 7.44 -24.56
N ILE A 55 10.09 6.30 -24.55
CA ILE A 55 11.32 6.13 -25.32
C ILE A 55 11.04 6.33 -26.81
N LYS A 56 9.97 5.73 -27.33
CA LYS A 56 9.56 5.83 -28.73
C LYS A 56 9.24 7.28 -29.10
N ASN A 57 8.43 7.96 -28.30
CA ASN A 57 7.98 9.33 -28.58
C ASN A 57 9.10 10.36 -28.52
N ASN A 58 10.13 10.12 -27.71
CA ASN A 58 11.28 11.02 -27.56
C ASN A 58 12.49 10.63 -28.43
N GLU A 59 12.31 9.63 -29.30
CA GLU A 59 13.36 9.14 -30.23
C GLU A 59 14.67 8.78 -29.48
N TRP A 60 14.53 8.21 -28.29
CA TRP A 60 15.70 7.89 -27.47
C TRP A 60 16.50 6.73 -28.07
N ARG A 61 15.89 5.86 -28.84
CA ARG A 61 16.58 4.76 -29.51
C ARG A 61 17.62 5.25 -30.48
N ASP A 62 17.31 6.29 -31.25
CA ASP A 62 18.22 6.89 -32.21
C ASP A 62 19.39 7.59 -31.50
N LYS A 63 19.11 8.27 -30.38
CA LYS A 63 20.10 8.88 -29.49
C LYS A 63 21.01 7.87 -28.78
N TRP A 64 20.60 6.61 -28.73
CA TRP A 64 21.36 5.50 -28.14
C TRP A 64 22.12 4.71 -29.16
N GLU A 65 22.09 5.06 -30.43
CA GLU A 65 22.91 4.48 -31.46
C GLU A 65 24.41 4.60 -31.09
N GLY A 66 25.17 3.52 -31.23
CA GLY A 66 26.56 3.45 -30.77
C GLY A 66 26.75 3.18 -29.25
N LYS A 67 25.65 3.04 -28.46
CA LYS A 67 25.72 2.71 -27.03
C LYS A 67 25.16 1.32 -26.77
N PRO A 68 25.95 0.23 -26.87
CA PRO A 68 25.43 -1.15 -26.88
C PRO A 68 24.66 -1.55 -25.62
N LYS A 69 24.92 -0.92 -24.47
CA LYS A 69 24.20 -1.16 -23.21
C LYS A 69 22.80 -0.55 -23.22
N LEU A 70 22.58 0.54 -23.93
CA LEU A 70 21.29 1.24 -24.02
C LEU A 70 20.46 0.72 -25.20
N ALA A 71 21.11 0.39 -26.32
CA ALA A 71 20.43 -0.11 -27.52
C ALA A 71 19.63 -1.40 -27.26
N LYS A 72 20.08 -2.24 -26.33
CA LYS A 72 19.40 -3.50 -25.93
C LYS A 72 18.42 -3.34 -24.79
N LEU A 73 18.30 -2.13 -24.22
CA LEU A 73 17.42 -1.87 -23.10
C LEU A 73 15.94 -1.92 -23.56
N GLN A 74 15.11 -2.69 -22.87
CA GLN A 74 13.67 -2.80 -23.16
C GLN A 74 12.87 -2.91 -21.85
N PHE A 75 11.79 -2.15 -21.77
CA PHE A 75 10.81 -2.24 -20.68
C PHE A 75 9.61 -3.07 -21.15
N LEU A 76 9.78 -4.38 -21.17
CA LEU A 76 8.72 -5.29 -21.63
C LEU A 76 7.55 -5.34 -20.66
N PRO A 77 6.30 -5.51 -21.17
CA PRO A 77 5.13 -5.70 -20.34
C PRO A 77 5.27 -6.89 -19.39
N ASN A 78 4.74 -6.75 -18.17
CA ASN A 78 4.69 -7.83 -17.16
C ASN A 78 6.04 -8.33 -16.63
N VAL A 79 7.15 -7.69 -16.95
CA VAL A 79 8.47 -8.03 -16.37
C VAL A 79 8.56 -7.48 -14.94
N LYS A 80 8.90 -8.37 -13.99
CA LYS A 80 9.10 -7.96 -12.59
C LYS A 80 10.34 -7.08 -12.45
N ARG A 81 10.24 -6.04 -11.63
CA ARG A 81 11.37 -5.12 -11.35
C ARG A 81 12.63 -5.82 -10.82
N THR A 82 12.51 -7.01 -10.24
CA THR A 82 13.64 -7.81 -9.77
C THR A 82 14.61 -8.24 -10.89
N TYR A 83 14.14 -8.23 -12.14
CA TYR A 83 14.99 -8.53 -13.30
C TYR A 83 15.65 -7.29 -13.92
N PHE A 84 15.37 -6.11 -13.36
CA PHE A 84 15.95 -4.87 -13.89
C PHE A 84 17.40 -4.73 -13.48
N THR A 85 18.19 -4.24 -14.43
CA THR A 85 19.59 -3.89 -14.19
C THR A 85 19.71 -2.44 -13.74
N ARG A 86 20.89 -2.04 -13.25
CA ARG A 86 21.17 -0.63 -12.91
C ARG A 86 20.92 0.34 -14.09
N VAL A 87 21.05 -0.15 -15.32
CA VAL A 87 20.77 0.67 -16.51
C VAL A 87 19.28 0.98 -16.62
N HIS A 88 18.40 -0.01 -16.37
CA HIS A 88 16.95 0.22 -16.31
C HIS A 88 16.59 1.26 -15.26
N ASP A 89 17.12 1.12 -14.05
CA ASP A 89 16.83 2.07 -12.94
C ASP A 89 17.38 3.47 -13.25
N SER A 90 18.53 3.57 -13.91
CA SER A 90 19.09 4.86 -14.33
C SER A 90 18.20 5.54 -15.37
N ILE A 91 17.72 4.80 -16.37
CA ILE A 91 16.84 5.36 -17.40
C ILE A 91 15.46 5.75 -16.83
N LEU A 92 14.88 4.92 -15.95
CA LEU A 92 13.66 5.31 -15.22
C LEU A 92 13.87 6.59 -14.40
N GLY A 93 15.03 6.73 -13.75
CA GLY A 93 15.38 7.95 -13.04
C GLY A 93 15.43 9.18 -13.94
N VAL A 94 16.02 9.08 -15.13
CA VAL A 94 16.04 10.17 -16.11
C VAL A 94 14.63 10.51 -16.61
N MET A 95 13.79 9.49 -16.87
CA MET A 95 12.38 9.71 -17.24
C MET A 95 11.63 10.44 -16.12
N TYR A 96 11.81 9.99 -14.87
CA TYR A 96 11.22 10.62 -13.71
C TYR A 96 11.62 12.09 -13.60
N ASP A 97 12.91 12.39 -13.72
CA ASP A 97 13.41 13.77 -13.61
C ASP A 97 12.83 14.66 -14.71
N ASN A 98 12.73 14.15 -15.94
CA ASN A 98 12.14 14.91 -17.05
C ASN A 98 10.65 15.15 -16.80
N LEU A 99 9.88 14.10 -16.48
CA LEU A 99 8.45 14.23 -16.24
C LEU A 99 8.15 15.16 -15.06
N SER A 100 8.86 15.02 -13.95
CA SER A 100 8.64 15.82 -12.75
C SER A 100 8.99 17.30 -12.93
N LYS A 101 9.96 17.63 -13.81
CA LYS A 101 10.39 19.01 -14.03
C LYS A 101 9.57 19.74 -15.09
N THR A 102 9.10 19.02 -16.12
CA THR A 102 8.54 19.69 -17.30
C THR A 102 7.11 19.29 -17.64
N SER A 103 6.70 18.07 -17.31
CA SER A 103 5.45 17.50 -17.84
C SER A 103 4.38 17.31 -16.78
N LEU A 104 4.74 16.91 -15.56
CA LEU A 104 3.77 16.55 -14.50
C LEU A 104 3.56 17.70 -13.52
N SER A 105 2.33 18.18 -13.44
CA SER A 105 1.88 19.10 -12.40
C SER A 105 0.77 18.46 -11.59
N VAL A 106 0.92 18.44 -10.27
CA VAL A 106 -0.10 17.94 -9.35
C VAL A 106 -0.35 19.00 -8.30
N ALA A 107 -1.59 19.44 -8.19
CA ALA A 107 -1.96 20.49 -7.27
C ALA A 107 -3.35 20.26 -6.65
N GLN A 108 -3.50 20.68 -5.42
CA GLN A 108 -4.79 20.87 -4.78
C GLN A 108 -5.19 22.33 -4.98
N LYS A 109 -6.16 22.60 -5.89
CA LYS A 109 -6.57 23.97 -6.26
C LYS A 109 -7.16 24.74 -5.08
N ASP A 110 -7.87 24.07 -4.20
CA ASP A 110 -8.44 24.66 -2.99
C ASP A 110 -8.15 23.76 -1.78
N LYS A 111 -7.50 24.30 -0.76
CA LYS A 111 -7.15 23.57 0.48
C LYS A 111 -8.38 23.11 1.28
N LYS A 112 -9.54 23.73 1.02
CA LYS A 112 -10.82 23.34 1.66
C LYS A 112 -11.52 22.17 0.97
N ILE A 113 -11.13 21.85 -0.26
CA ILE A 113 -11.76 20.80 -1.08
C ILE A 113 -10.72 19.71 -1.33
N ALA A 114 -11.06 18.47 -1.01
CA ALA A 114 -10.18 17.31 -1.21
C ALA A 114 -10.06 16.86 -2.70
N ILE A 115 -10.04 17.84 -3.63
CA ILE A 115 -9.89 17.58 -5.07
C ILE A 115 -8.45 17.86 -5.48
N ILE A 116 -7.83 16.89 -6.11
CA ILE A 116 -6.48 17.00 -6.68
C ILE A 116 -6.62 17.05 -8.21
N SER A 117 -5.99 18.06 -8.80
CA SER A 117 -5.80 18.12 -10.26
C SER A 117 -4.47 17.52 -10.63
N ILE A 118 -4.46 16.67 -11.65
CA ILE A 118 -3.27 16.09 -12.26
C ILE A 118 -3.23 16.59 -13.69
N ASP A 119 -2.24 17.38 -14.01
CA ASP A 119 -2.03 17.93 -15.34
C ASP A 119 -0.74 17.33 -15.92
N VAL A 120 -0.83 16.76 -17.12
CA VAL A 120 0.30 16.18 -17.83
C VAL A 120 0.43 16.89 -19.17
N ASN A 121 1.58 17.52 -19.38
CA ASN A 121 1.89 18.22 -20.63
C ASN A 121 2.99 17.44 -21.37
N ASP A 122 2.67 16.91 -22.54
CA ASP A 122 3.60 16.16 -23.40
C ASP A 122 3.25 16.43 -24.88
N ASN A 123 4.24 16.27 -25.75
CA ASN A 123 4.03 16.45 -27.21
C ASN A 123 3.17 15.33 -27.81
N ASN A 124 3.03 14.21 -27.11
CA ASN A 124 2.23 13.06 -27.52
C ASN A 124 0.98 12.95 -26.65
N GLU A 125 -0.19 13.23 -27.24
CA GLU A 125 -1.48 13.20 -26.58
C GLU A 125 -1.80 11.81 -25.99
N LEU A 126 -1.52 10.74 -26.72
CA LEU A 126 -1.78 9.38 -26.28
C LEU A 126 -0.97 9.06 -24.99
N PHE A 127 0.30 9.45 -24.97
CA PHE A 127 1.13 9.27 -23.78
C PHE A 127 0.63 10.11 -22.62
N ALA A 128 0.36 11.40 -22.84
CA ALA A 128 -0.11 12.31 -21.80
C ALA A 128 -1.40 11.80 -21.14
N LYS A 129 -2.39 11.39 -21.94
CA LYS A 129 -3.65 10.83 -21.46
C LYS A 129 -3.42 9.54 -20.68
N GLN A 130 -2.74 8.57 -21.25
CA GLN A 130 -2.53 7.28 -20.62
C GLN A 130 -1.68 7.37 -19.36
N PHE A 131 -0.66 8.24 -19.36
CA PHE A 131 0.16 8.48 -18.18
C PHE A 131 -0.67 9.09 -17.04
N CYS A 132 -1.49 10.10 -17.32
CA CYS A 132 -2.37 10.73 -16.33
C CYS A 132 -3.36 9.73 -15.73
N GLU A 133 -4.07 8.96 -16.55
CA GLU A 133 -5.05 7.96 -16.10
C GLU A 133 -4.38 6.84 -15.28
N ASN A 134 -3.24 6.33 -15.75
CA ASN A 134 -2.53 5.28 -15.04
C ASN A 134 -1.86 5.78 -13.75
N LEU A 135 -1.42 7.04 -13.67
CA LEU A 135 -0.90 7.63 -12.44
C LEU A 135 -2.01 7.72 -11.39
N ALA A 136 -3.18 8.21 -11.76
CA ALA A 136 -4.35 8.26 -10.89
C ALA A 136 -4.72 6.86 -10.37
N LYS A 137 -4.76 5.85 -11.26
CA LYS A 137 -5.02 4.46 -10.91
C LYS A 137 -3.94 3.90 -9.98
N THR A 138 -2.66 4.09 -10.30
CA THR A 138 -1.53 3.57 -9.51
C THR A 138 -1.56 4.10 -8.07
N VAL A 139 -1.83 5.39 -7.89
CA VAL A 139 -1.92 6.00 -6.55
C VAL A 139 -3.19 5.55 -5.83
N SER A 140 -4.32 5.41 -6.53
CA SER A 140 -5.56 4.86 -5.94
C SER A 140 -5.38 3.43 -5.47
N ASP A 141 -4.77 2.57 -6.28
CA ASP A 141 -4.49 1.17 -5.91
C ASP A 141 -3.52 1.09 -4.71
N PHE A 142 -2.53 1.97 -4.68
CA PHE A 142 -1.62 2.07 -3.54
C PHE A 142 -2.35 2.50 -2.27
N TYR A 143 -3.25 3.48 -2.36
CA TYR A 143 -4.09 3.92 -1.25
C TYR A 143 -4.95 2.77 -0.70
N VAL A 144 -5.72 2.12 -1.56
CA VAL A 144 -6.61 1.00 -1.18
C VAL A 144 -5.80 -0.12 -0.54
N THR A 145 -4.70 -0.54 -1.17
CA THR A 145 -3.84 -1.62 -0.66
C THR A 145 -3.26 -1.27 0.71
N THR A 146 -2.76 -0.04 0.89
CA THR A 146 -2.16 0.40 2.16
C THR A 146 -3.19 0.48 3.27
N LYS A 147 -4.38 1.03 2.99
CA LYS A 147 -5.47 1.13 3.97
C LYS A 147 -6.02 -0.24 4.36
N SER A 148 -6.24 -1.13 3.38
CA SER A 148 -6.71 -2.50 3.61
C SER A 148 -5.69 -3.31 4.42
N LYS A 149 -4.39 -3.17 4.12
CA LYS A 149 -3.33 -3.83 4.88
C LYS A 149 -3.31 -3.35 6.34
N LYS A 150 -3.41 -2.03 6.58
CA LYS A 150 -3.46 -1.47 7.94
C LYS A 150 -4.69 -1.96 8.70
N ALA A 151 -5.87 -1.96 8.06
CA ALA A 151 -7.10 -2.47 8.65
C ALA A 151 -6.99 -3.95 9.04
N LYS A 152 -6.44 -4.78 8.14
CA LYS A 152 -6.20 -6.21 8.43
C LYS A 152 -5.24 -6.40 9.59
N MET A 153 -4.13 -5.68 9.65
CA MET A 153 -3.19 -5.75 10.78
C MET A 153 -3.84 -5.39 12.12
N ASN A 154 -4.66 -4.32 12.13
CA ASN A 154 -5.40 -3.93 13.33
C ASN A 154 -6.40 -5.02 13.75
N MET A 155 -7.10 -5.61 12.80
CA MET A 155 -8.02 -6.74 13.06
C MET A 155 -7.29 -7.93 13.67
N ASP A 156 -6.14 -8.31 13.11
CA ASP A 156 -5.32 -9.43 13.60
C ASP A 156 -4.84 -9.17 15.05
N ILE A 157 -4.49 -7.92 15.39
CA ILE A 157 -4.13 -7.54 16.76
C ILE A 157 -5.32 -7.71 17.70
N LEU A 158 -6.50 -7.19 17.32
CA LEU A 158 -7.71 -7.29 18.14
C LEU A 158 -8.14 -8.74 18.37
N VAL A 159 -8.06 -9.59 17.34
CA VAL A 159 -8.36 -11.02 17.45
C VAL A 159 -7.42 -11.67 18.49
N ARG A 160 -6.11 -11.44 18.40
CA ARG A 160 -5.14 -11.99 19.36
C ARG A 160 -5.39 -11.51 20.77
N GLN A 161 -5.71 -10.23 20.97
CA GLN A 161 -6.04 -9.68 22.29
C GLN A 161 -7.31 -10.32 22.86
N THR A 162 -8.34 -10.49 22.04
CA THR A 162 -9.58 -11.14 22.44
C THR A 162 -9.36 -12.59 22.85
N ASP A 163 -8.58 -13.33 22.07
CA ASP A 163 -8.25 -14.73 22.39
C ASP A 163 -7.43 -14.85 23.66
N SER A 164 -6.47 -13.94 23.92
CA SER A 164 -5.71 -13.89 25.16
C SER A 164 -6.63 -13.66 26.38
N ILE A 165 -7.49 -12.61 26.30
CA ILE A 165 -8.42 -12.29 27.39
C ILE A 165 -9.39 -13.46 27.64
N ARG A 166 -9.89 -14.11 26.58
CA ARG A 166 -10.76 -15.29 26.71
C ARG A 166 -10.02 -16.45 27.39
N GLY A 167 -8.75 -16.67 27.04
CA GLY A 167 -7.91 -17.68 27.68
C GLY A 167 -7.70 -17.40 29.18
N GLU A 168 -7.39 -16.15 29.53
CA GLU A 168 -7.22 -15.73 30.93
C GLU A 168 -8.52 -15.87 31.73
N LEU A 169 -9.65 -15.46 31.15
CA LEU A 169 -10.97 -15.59 31.77
C LEU A 169 -11.32 -17.05 32.04
N ASN A 170 -11.15 -17.92 31.04
CA ASN A 170 -11.41 -19.36 31.20
C ASN A 170 -10.47 -19.97 32.26
N GLY A 171 -9.20 -19.59 32.29
CA GLY A 171 -8.26 -19.98 33.32
C GLY A 171 -8.69 -19.54 34.71
N ALA A 172 -9.16 -18.29 34.87
CA ALA A 172 -9.64 -17.78 36.12
C ALA A 172 -10.92 -18.52 36.59
N ILE A 173 -11.87 -18.77 35.68
CA ILE A 173 -13.10 -19.52 35.98
C ILE A 173 -12.73 -20.94 36.45
N THR A 174 -11.83 -21.61 35.74
CA THR A 174 -11.37 -22.95 36.13
C THR A 174 -10.65 -22.93 37.48
N GLY A 175 -9.82 -21.94 37.73
CA GLY A 175 -9.13 -21.75 39.00
C GLY A 175 -10.11 -21.56 40.17
N VAL A 176 -11.17 -20.77 40.00
CA VAL A 176 -12.24 -20.61 41.01
C VAL A 176 -12.98 -21.92 41.23
N ALA A 177 -13.30 -22.67 40.17
CA ALA A 177 -13.96 -23.97 40.30
C ALA A 177 -13.11 -24.97 41.09
N VAL A 178 -11.81 -25.08 40.78
CA VAL A 178 -10.87 -25.95 41.52
C VAL A 178 -10.70 -25.51 42.98
N ALA A 179 -10.62 -24.20 43.25
CA ALA A 179 -10.52 -23.68 44.61
C ALA A 179 -11.77 -23.99 45.43
N ASN A 180 -12.96 -23.90 44.84
CA ASN A 180 -14.21 -24.28 45.47
C ASN A 180 -14.24 -25.79 45.79
N ASP A 181 -13.85 -26.66 44.86
CA ASP A 181 -13.80 -28.10 45.10
C ASP A 181 -12.82 -28.46 46.19
N ASN A 182 -11.67 -27.83 46.26
CA ASN A 182 -10.68 -28.06 47.32
C ASN A 182 -11.16 -27.55 48.71
N THR A 183 -11.94 -26.44 48.77
CA THR A 183 -12.49 -25.94 50.03
C THR A 183 -13.59 -26.85 50.56
N PHE A 184 -14.34 -27.53 49.72
CA PHE A 184 -15.32 -28.54 50.15
C PHE A 184 -14.61 -29.80 50.73
N ASN A 185 -13.46 -30.17 50.24
CA ASN A 185 -12.69 -31.29 50.71
C ASN A 185 -11.92 -31.00 52.04
N LEU A 186 -11.65 -29.74 52.36
CA LEU A 186 -10.90 -29.34 53.55
C LEU A 186 -11.76 -29.30 54.82
N ASN A 187 -13.08 -29.48 54.75
CA ASN A 187 -13.96 -29.48 55.89
C ASN A 187 -14.62 -30.86 56.12
N PRO A 188 -13.96 -31.77 56.91
CA PRO A 188 -14.44 -33.12 57.15
C PRO A 188 -15.85 -33.16 57.79
N ALA A 189 -16.25 -32.11 58.53
CA ALA A 189 -17.59 -31.97 59.13
C ALA A 189 -18.71 -31.85 58.13
N LEU A 190 -18.45 -31.34 56.94
CA LEU A 190 -19.46 -31.23 55.86
C LEU A 190 -19.62 -32.57 55.10
N ASN A 191 -18.58 -33.42 55.08
CA ASN A 191 -18.66 -34.74 54.48
C ASN A 191 -19.45 -35.73 55.31
N VAL A 192 -19.46 -35.58 56.64
CA VAL A 192 -20.24 -36.44 57.54
C VAL A 192 -21.76 -36.18 57.39
N ARG A 193 -22.17 -34.94 57.02
CA ARG A 193 -23.61 -34.61 56.80
C ARG A 193 -24.16 -35.16 55.48
N ARG A 194 -23.30 -35.66 54.56
CA ARG A 194 -23.70 -36.26 53.29
C ARG A 194 -23.71 -37.78 53.31
N ALA A 195 -23.39 -38.43 54.42
CA ALA A 195 -23.59 -39.87 54.55
C ALA A 195 -25.07 -40.15 54.51
N PRO A 196 -25.57 -40.97 53.54
CA PRO A 196 -27.01 -41.32 53.54
C PRO A 196 -27.33 -42.04 54.83
N SER A 197 -28.33 -41.55 55.53
CA SER A 197 -28.96 -42.32 56.61
C SER A 197 -29.54 -43.59 56.02
N ALA A 198 -28.97 -44.73 56.40
CA ALA A 198 -29.47 -46.04 56.05
C ALA A 198 -30.83 -46.27 56.70
#